data_1aaf1cfdf4f22ea0eaff77ac87c7292f
#
_entry.id   1aaf1cfdf4f22ea0eaff77ac87c7292f
#
_cell.length_a   1.000
_cell.length_b   1.000
_cell.length_c   1.000
_cell.angle_alpha   90.00
_cell.angle_beta   90.00
_cell.angle_gamma   90.00
#
_symmetry.space_group_name_H-M   'P 1'
#
loop_
_entity.id
_entity.type
_entity.pdbx_description
1 polymer ?
#
loop_
_entity_poly.entity_id
_entity_poly.type
_entity_poly.pdbx_seq_one_letter_code
_entity_poly.pdbx_strand_id
1 'polypeptide(L)'
;MKKYIVFPLLLLGGFFAAGCGTKNTADDNSLVVLNYGKYMDSSVLKLFEQETGIHVKLEEYESPEEMYTKYKAGSIGYDLICTSDYMVERLISEGEVNKIDFSSFSNYQNIDPSIIGAARIFDPDASYSMPYFYGTLGILYNTTMVTDDEVSSWNILWDEHYKDSIIMQNSVRDSFVPALRLLNYDINTENETELNNAVDLLIKQKPLVYAYYVDETSDEMAAGNAAMALVYSGEAATAMELNDDLSYTVPKEGSNLWIDSWFIPKSCKNQENAEKFLDFLCREDVAMKNFDYVCYATPNLAVIDAL
;
A
#
# COMPACT_ATOMS: atom_id res chain seq x y z
N MET A 1 76.85 35.65 26.02
CA MET A 1 77.24 34.41 25.35
C MET A 1 76.01 33.85 24.68
N LYS A 2 75.91 34.07 23.38
CA LYS A 2 74.74 33.59 22.57
C LYS A 2 75.17 32.27 21.93
N LYS A 3 74.38 31.20 22.23
CA LYS A 3 74.59 29.87 21.58
C LYS A 3 73.56 29.85 20.40
N TYR A 4 74.10 29.67 19.20
CA TYR A 4 73.32 29.37 17.98
C TYR A 4 73.06 27.88 17.89
N ILE A 5 71.81 27.45 17.80
CA ILE A 5 71.41 26.10 17.52
C ILE A 5 71.09 26.05 16.04
N VAL A 6 71.85 25.25 15.30
CA VAL A 6 71.64 24.93 13.88
C VAL A 6 70.65 23.76 13.79
N PHE A 7 69.51 23.95 13.10
CA PHE A 7 68.57 22.90 12.79
C PHE A 7 68.89 22.31 11.39
N PRO A 8 68.98 21.02 11.25
CA PRO A 8 69.15 20.41 9.93
C PRO A 8 67.78 20.29 9.22
N LEU A 9 67.76 20.72 7.95
CA LEU A 9 66.67 20.63 7.03
C LEU A 9 66.53 19.21 6.55
N LEU A 10 65.48 18.49 7.00
CA LEU A 10 65.08 17.18 6.47
C LEU A 10 64.15 17.37 5.29
N LEU A 11 64.64 16.99 4.11
CA LEU A 11 63.83 16.82 2.91
C LEU A 11 62.89 15.61 3.09
N LEU A 12 61.59 15.84 3.27
CA LEU A 12 60.58 14.79 3.16
C LEU A 12 60.14 14.69 1.68
N GLY A 13 60.52 13.55 1.07
CA GLY A 13 60.06 13.14 -0.22
C GLY A 13 58.57 12.88 -0.20
N GLY A 14 57.82 13.53 -1.13
CA GLY A 14 56.41 13.34 -1.31
C GLY A 14 56.08 11.94 -1.81
N PHE A 15 55.45 11.12 -0.98
CA PHE A 15 54.70 9.96 -1.42
C PHE A 15 53.34 10.43 -1.97
N PHE A 16 53.20 10.44 -3.29
CA PHE A 16 51.88 10.46 -3.92
C PHE A 16 51.19 9.13 -3.61
N ALA A 17 50.38 9.12 -2.58
CA ALA A 17 49.38 8.09 -2.41
C ALA A 17 48.30 8.34 -3.49
N ALA A 18 48.35 7.52 -4.55
CA ALA A 18 47.20 7.37 -5.44
C ALA A 18 46.04 6.86 -4.60
N GLY A 19 45.14 7.77 -4.21
CA GLY A 19 43.85 7.43 -3.64
C GLY A 19 43.07 6.67 -4.70
N CYS A 20 43.05 5.33 -4.61
CA CYS A 20 41.96 4.56 -5.20
C CYS A 20 40.66 5.06 -4.59
N GLY A 21 40.01 5.98 -5.30
CA GLY A 21 38.61 6.24 -5.08
C GLY A 21 37.88 4.91 -5.32
N THR A 22 37.47 4.26 -4.25
CA THR A 22 36.41 3.26 -4.35
C THR A 22 35.22 3.96 -4.95
N LYS A 23 35.05 3.82 -6.26
CA LYS A 23 33.72 3.96 -6.84
C LYS A 23 32.86 3.02 -6.01
N ASN A 24 31.90 3.57 -5.26
CA ASN A 24 30.73 2.83 -4.87
C ASN A 24 30.08 2.41 -6.21
N THR A 25 30.48 1.25 -6.72
CA THR A 25 29.67 0.52 -7.67
C THR A 25 28.41 0.21 -6.87
N ALA A 26 27.30 0.90 -7.17
CA ALA A 26 26.00 0.36 -6.85
C ALA A 26 26.09 -1.12 -7.24
N ASP A 27 25.71 -1.99 -6.33
CA ASP A 27 25.70 -3.43 -6.61
C ASP A 27 24.70 -3.62 -7.73
N ASP A 28 25.19 -3.83 -8.97
CA ASP A 28 24.34 -3.95 -10.17
C ASP A 28 23.33 -5.10 -10.05
N ASN A 29 23.44 -5.92 -8.99
CA ASN A 29 22.61 -7.07 -8.72
C ASN A 29 21.74 -6.90 -7.45
N SER A 30 21.23 -5.71 -7.22
CA SER A 30 20.33 -5.43 -6.10
C SER A 30 19.12 -4.61 -6.52
N LEU A 31 18.01 -4.75 -5.78
CA LEU A 31 16.80 -3.96 -5.87
C LEU A 31 16.50 -3.28 -4.54
N VAL A 32 16.11 -2.03 -4.57
CA VAL A 32 15.54 -1.31 -3.43
C VAL A 32 14.04 -1.17 -3.63
N VAL A 33 13.29 -1.86 -2.79
CA VAL A 33 11.83 -1.97 -2.87
C VAL A 33 11.21 -1.20 -1.72
N LEU A 34 10.17 -0.42 -1.97
CA LEU A 34 9.39 0.29 -0.97
C LEU A 34 7.95 -0.23 -1.00
N ASN A 35 7.45 -0.73 0.13
CA ASN A 35 6.11 -1.31 0.24
C ASN A 35 5.46 -0.90 1.55
N TYR A 36 4.17 -1.16 1.69
CA TYR A 36 3.49 -1.08 2.99
C TYR A 36 4.10 -2.08 3.99
N GLY A 37 4.03 -1.77 5.27
CA GLY A 37 4.36 -2.71 6.33
C GLY A 37 3.44 -3.94 6.30
N LYS A 38 4.01 -5.14 6.54
CA LYS A 38 3.27 -6.42 6.55
C LYS A 38 2.49 -6.73 5.26
N TYR A 39 2.96 -6.26 4.13
CA TYR A 39 2.26 -6.37 2.84
C TYR A 39 2.98 -7.28 1.84
N MET A 40 3.89 -8.11 2.31
CA MET A 40 4.60 -9.15 1.55
C MET A 40 5.17 -10.21 2.49
N ASP A 41 5.00 -11.49 2.16
CA ASP A 41 5.67 -12.57 2.87
C ASP A 41 7.19 -12.50 2.64
N SER A 42 7.95 -12.41 3.69
CA SER A 42 9.42 -12.33 3.64
C SER A 42 10.10 -13.54 2.98
N SER A 43 9.41 -14.69 2.91
CA SER A 43 9.89 -15.88 2.20
C SER A 43 9.94 -15.68 0.69
N VAL A 44 9.09 -14.81 0.15
CA VAL A 44 9.06 -14.43 -1.27
C VAL A 44 10.36 -13.75 -1.68
N LEU A 45 10.84 -12.81 -0.85
CA LEU A 45 12.12 -12.12 -1.11
C LEU A 45 13.30 -13.11 -1.13
N LYS A 46 13.33 -14.01 -0.15
CA LYS A 46 14.38 -15.04 -0.07
C LYS A 46 14.36 -15.99 -1.26
N LEU A 47 13.16 -16.36 -1.72
CA LEU A 47 13.00 -17.22 -2.90
C LEU A 47 13.51 -16.52 -4.16
N PHE A 48 13.18 -15.26 -4.35
CA PHE A 48 13.65 -14.45 -5.48
C PHE A 48 15.19 -14.35 -5.49
N GLU A 49 15.79 -14.04 -4.34
CA GLU A 49 17.25 -13.98 -4.18
C GLU A 49 17.93 -15.32 -4.49
N GLN A 50 17.32 -16.44 -4.05
CA GLN A 50 17.87 -17.78 -4.30
C GLN A 50 17.83 -18.16 -5.77
N GLU A 51 16.75 -17.81 -6.49
CA GLU A 51 16.56 -18.18 -7.89
C GLU A 51 17.34 -17.26 -8.84
N THR A 52 17.47 -15.98 -8.52
CA THR A 52 18.03 -14.98 -9.43
C THR A 52 19.42 -14.48 -9.06
N GLY A 53 19.80 -14.63 -7.80
CA GLY A 53 20.98 -14.01 -7.22
C GLY A 53 20.85 -12.48 -7.04
N ILE A 54 19.67 -11.90 -7.26
CA ILE A 54 19.40 -10.46 -7.08
C ILE A 54 19.03 -10.23 -5.63
N HIS A 55 19.81 -9.40 -4.93
CA HIS A 55 19.51 -9.05 -3.54
C HIS A 55 18.41 -7.99 -3.44
N VAL A 56 17.39 -8.23 -2.59
CA VAL A 56 16.27 -7.29 -2.41
C VAL A 56 16.33 -6.62 -1.04
N LYS A 57 16.49 -5.31 -1.04
CA LYS A 57 16.36 -4.48 0.15
C LYS A 57 14.93 -3.93 0.21
N LEU A 58 14.13 -4.48 1.13
CA LEU A 58 12.79 -3.98 1.41
C LEU A 58 12.86 -2.85 2.44
N GLU A 59 12.20 -1.73 2.13
CA GLU A 59 11.85 -0.67 3.06
C GLU A 59 10.32 -0.57 3.15
N GLU A 60 9.83 -0.18 4.31
CA GLU A 60 8.41 -0.14 4.61
C GLU A 60 7.94 1.28 4.94
N TYR A 61 6.66 1.52 4.77
CA TYR A 61 5.98 2.76 5.11
C TYR A 61 4.55 2.47 5.61
N GLU A 62 3.94 3.43 6.30
CA GLU A 62 2.60 3.26 6.91
C GLU A 62 1.47 3.85 6.06
N SER A 63 1.73 4.94 5.31
CA SER A 63 0.70 5.59 4.50
C SER A 63 1.23 6.04 3.13
N PRO A 64 0.38 6.11 2.09
CA PRO A 64 0.80 6.60 0.77
C PRO A 64 1.41 8.01 0.80
N GLU A 65 0.99 8.86 1.74
CA GLU A 65 1.56 10.19 1.96
C GLU A 65 2.98 10.13 2.53
N GLU A 66 3.23 9.18 3.43
CA GLU A 66 4.58 8.91 3.93
C GLU A 66 5.48 8.38 2.82
N MET A 67 4.98 7.40 2.04
CA MET A 67 5.68 6.89 0.85
C MET A 67 6.07 8.02 -0.10
N TYR A 68 5.11 8.88 -0.45
CA TYR A 68 5.36 10.03 -1.33
C TYR A 68 6.43 10.95 -0.77
N THR A 69 6.39 11.23 0.53
CA THR A 69 7.39 12.07 1.21
C THR A 69 8.78 11.43 1.18
N LYS A 70 8.88 10.12 1.47
CA LYS A 70 10.14 9.35 1.38
C LYS A 70 10.71 9.37 -0.04
N TYR A 71 9.85 9.11 -1.04
CA TYR A 71 10.24 9.11 -2.44
C TYR A 71 10.73 10.49 -2.91
N LYS A 72 9.97 11.56 -2.65
CA LYS A 72 10.31 12.93 -3.07
C LYS A 72 11.52 13.51 -2.32
N ALA A 73 11.84 13.00 -1.13
CA ALA A 73 13.06 13.40 -0.42
C ALA A 73 14.34 13.00 -1.17
N GLY A 74 14.28 11.97 -2.04
CA GLY A 74 15.36 11.56 -2.92
C GLY A 74 16.62 11.03 -2.22
N SER A 75 16.53 10.74 -0.91
CA SER A 75 17.66 10.22 -0.12
C SER A 75 18.02 8.79 -0.50
N ILE A 76 17.03 8.03 -0.99
CA ILE A 76 17.13 6.65 -1.42
C ILE A 76 16.58 6.56 -2.85
N GLY A 77 17.32 5.92 -3.73
CA GLY A 77 16.85 5.58 -5.07
C GLY A 77 16.08 4.26 -5.00
N TYR A 78 14.76 4.31 -5.05
CA TYR A 78 13.93 3.12 -5.12
C TYR A 78 13.85 2.59 -6.55
N ASP A 79 13.84 1.26 -6.70
CA ASP A 79 13.68 0.58 -7.98
C ASP A 79 12.25 0.12 -8.22
N LEU A 80 11.52 -0.22 -7.13
CA LEU A 80 10.12 -0.58 -7.15
C LEU A 80 9.39 0.03 -5.96
N ILE A 81 8.16 0.46 -6.17
CA ILE A 81 7.27 0.97 -5.13
C ILE A 81 5.88 0.37 -5.34
N CYS A 82 5.27 -0.14 -4.26
CA CYS A 82 3.85 -0.50 -4.23
C CYS A 82 3.10 0.61 -3.50
N THR A 83 1.96 1.06 -4.03
CA THR A 83 1.11 2.05 -3.37
C THR A 83 -0.31 2.03 -3.93
N SER A 84 -1.23 2.79 -3.33
CA SER A 84 -2.62 2.83 -3.75
C SER A 84 -2.83 3.63 -5.05
N ASP A 85 -3.93 3.35 -5.70
CA ASP A 85 -4.40 3.85 -6.99
C ASP A 85 -4.26 5.37 -7.16
N TYR A 86 -4.81 6.16 -6.21
CA TYR A 86 -4.76 7.62 -6.29
C TYR A 86 -3.34 8.19 -6.24
N MET A 87 -2.42 7.49 -5.56
CA MET A 87 -1.03 7.91 -5.48
C MET A 87 -0.26 7.51 -6.74
N VAL A 88 -0.58 6.34 -7.33
CA VAL A 88 -0.08 5.93 -8.66
C VAL A 88 -0.53 6.95 -9.71
N GLU A 89 -1.82 7.35 -9.73
CA GLU A 89 -2.36 8.38 -10.63
C GLU A 89 -1.58 9.69 -10.52
N ARG A 90 -1.39 10.16 -9.29
CA ARG A 90 -0.62 11.36 -9.01
C ARG A 90 0.80 11.28 -9.57
N LEU A 91 1.52 10.19 -9.30
CA LEU A 91 2.90 10.03 -9.74
C LEU A 91 3.01 9.88 -11.27
N ILE A 92 2.03 9.23 -11.92
CA ILE A 92 1.93 9.21 -13.39
C ILE A 92 1.75 10.63 -13.93
N SER A 93 0.82 11.41 -13.35
CA SER A 93 0.56 12.80 -13.78
C SER A 93 1.77 13.73 -13.59
N GLU A 94 2.56 13.49 -12.54
CA GLU A 94 3.81 14.19 -12.27
C GLU A 94 4.98 13.74 -13.17
N GLY A 95 4.80 12.67 -13.98
CA GLY A 95 5.85 12.10 -14.84
C GLY A 95 6.93 11.33 -14.08
N GLU A 96 6.63 10.86 -12.88
CA GLU A 96 7.58 10.21 -11.95
C GLU A 96 7.65 8.68 -12.12
N VAL A 97 6.91 8.11 -13.08
CA VAL A 97 6.80 6.66 -13.29
C VAL A 97 7.36 6.26 -14.65
N ASN A 98 8.12 5.17 -14.71
CA ASN A 98 8.60 4.56 -15.94
C ASN A 98 7.54 3.61 -16.52
N LYS A 99 7.51 3.47 -17.85
CA LYS A 99 6.73 2.40 -18.49
C LYS A 99 7.36 1.03 -18.21
N ILE A 100 6.49 0.03 -18.06
CA ILE A 100 6.84 -1.37 -17.86
C ILE A 100 6.57 -2.12 -19.18
N ASP A 101 7.52 -2.94 -19.62
CA ASP A 101 7.33 -3.80 -20.79
C ASP A 101 6.74 -5.16 -20.37
N PHE A 102 5.42 -5.19 -20.19
CA PHE A 102 4.71 -6.43 -19.84
C PHE A 102 4.78 -7.51 -20.92
N SER A 103 5.19 -7.16 -22.16
CA SER A 103 5.31 -8.16 -23.25
C SER A 103 6.46 -9.15 -23.02
N SER A 104 7.41 -8.78 -22.17
CA SER A 104 8.54 -9.63 -21.77
C SER A 104 8.22 -10.58 -20.62
N PHE A 105 7.07 -10.39 -19.93
CA PHE A 105 6.69 -11.18 -18.76
C PHE A 105 6.10 -12.53 -19.17
N SER A 106 6.55 -13.59 -18.51
CA SER A 106 6.04 -14.95 -18.71
C SER A 106 4.76 -15.23 -17.90
N ASN A 107 4.54 -14.51 -16.80
CA ASN A 107 3.49 -14.78 -15.82
C ASN A 107 2.42 -13.68 -15.74
N TYR A 108 2.57 -12.56 -16.45
CA TYR A 108 1.60 -11.45 -16.42
C TYR A 108 0.18 -11.86 -16.87
N GLN A 109 0.07 -12.91 -17.68
CA GLN A 109 -1.22 -13.50 -18.09
C GLN A 109 -2.04 -14.04 -16.92
N ASN A 110 -1.42 -14.27 -15.76
CA ASN A 110 -2.12 -14.66 -14.53
C ASN A 110 -2.87 -13.50 -13.88
N ILE A 111 -2.60 -12.25 -14.29
CA ILE A 111 -3.31 -11.08 -13.74
C ILE A 111 -4.65 -10.92 -14.45
N ASP A 112 -5.73 -10.84 -13.66
CA ASP A 112 -7.11 -10.72 -14.14
C ASP A 112 -7.29 -9.49 -15.04
N PRO A 113 -7.68 -9.69 -16.33
CA PRO A 113 -7.94 -8.60 -17.26
C PRO A 113 -9.03 -7.63 -16.78
N SER A 114 -9.95 -8.06 -15.92
CA SER A 114 -10.99 -7.20 -15.35
C SER A 114 -10.41 -6.18 -14.37
N ILE A 115 -9.45 -6.60 -13.55
CA ILE A 115 -8.73 -5.72 -12.61
C ILE A 115 -7.79 -4.78 -13.36
N ILE A 116 -7.09 -5.27 -14.40
CA ILE A 116 -6.32 -4.42 -15.31
C ILE A 116 -7.25 -3.37 -15.97
N GLY A 117 -8.46 -3.79 -16.37
CA GLY A 117 -9.48 -2.90 -16.93
C GLY A 117 -9.94 -1.84 -15.93
N ALA A 118 -10.15 -2.19 -14.66
CA ALA A 118 -10.50 -1.25 -13.61
C ALA A 118 -9.36 -0.27 -13.30
N ALA A 119 -8.11 -0.72 -13.32
CA ALA A 119 -6.92 0.10 -13.09
C ALA A 119 -6.72 1.20 -14.16
N ARG A 120 -7.36 1.10 -15.33
CA ARG A 120 -7.30 2.16 -16.37
C ARG A 120 -7.86 3.51 -15.94
N ILE A 121 -8.57 3.58 -14.85
CA ILE A 121 -9.03 4.84 -14.26
C ILE A 121 -7.82 5.70 -13.85
N PHE A 122 -6.79 5.08 -13.28
CA PHE A 122 -5.58 5.77 -12.81
C PHE A 122 -4.33 5.50 -13.69
N ASP A 123 -4.32 4.42 -14.48
CA ASP A 123 -3.30 4.10 -15.49
C ASP A 123 -3.97 3.83 -16.84
N PRO A 124 -4.37 4.87 -17.61
CA PRO A 124 -5.17 4.72 -18.84
C PRO A 124 -4.54 3.81 -19.89
N ASP A 125 -3.22 3.81 -19.98
CA ASP A 125 -2.46 2.99 -20.93
C ASP A 125 -2.27 1.54 -20.43
N ALA A 126 -2.51 1.27 -19.13
CA ALA A 126 -2.16 0.02 -18.44
C ALA A 126 -0.70 -0.39 -18.71
N SER A 127 0.20 0.58 -18.59
CA SER A 127 1.63 0.41 -18.90
C SER A 127 2.57 0.98 -17.85
N TYR A 128 2.05 1.58 -16.79
CA TYR A 128 2.85 2.20 -15.74
C TYR A 128 2.78 1.47 -14.41
N SER A 129 1.75 0.64 -14.22
CA SER A 129 1.49 -0.04 -12.96
C SER A 129 1.04 -1.48 -13.15
N MET A 130 1.32 -2.33 -12.15
CA MET A 130 0.88 -3.72 -12.09
C MET A 130 0.02 -3.92 -10.84
N PRO A 131 -1.28 -4.27 -10.96
CA PRO A 131 -2.12 -4.58 -9.82
C PRO A 131 -1.51 -5.68 -8.93
N TYR A 132 -1.59 -5.48 -7.61
CA TYR A 132 -1.02 -6.40 -6.62
C TYR A 132 -2.08 -7.02 -5.72
N PHE A 133 -2.82 -6.19 -5.01
CA PHE A 133 -4.00 -6.54 -4.23
C PHE A 133 -5.10 -5.53 -4.49
N TYR A 134 -6.34 -5.93 -4.21
CA TYR A 134 -7.47 -5.04 -4.27
C TYR A 134 -8.50 -5.36 -3.19
N GLY A 135 -9.41 -4.47 -2.94
CA GLY A 135 -10.45 -4.68 -1.95
C GLY A 135 -11.47 -3.57 -1.92
N THR A 136 -12.37 -3.70 -0.97
CA THR A 136 -13.42 -2.73 -0.69
C THR A 136 -13.34 -2.23 0.73
N LEU A 137 -13.88 -1.05 0.96
CA LEU A 137 -14.21 -0.57 2.28
C LEU A 137 -15.65 -0.98 2.60
N GLY A 138 -15.91 -1.44 3.81
CA GLY A 138 -17.23 -1.90 4.21
C GLY A 138 -17.46 -1.78 5.71
N ILE A 139 -18.53 -2.41 6.18
CA ILE A 139 -18.87 -2.50 7.60
C ILE A 139 -18.60 -3.93 8.07
N LEU A 140 -17.66 -4.09 8.99
CA LEU A 140 -17.50 -5.26 9.82
C LEU A 140 -18.41 -5.07 11.05
N TYR A 141 -19.26 -6.03 11.37
CA TYR A 141 -20.22 -5.92 12.48
C TYR A 141 -20.38 -7.21 13.24
N ASN A 142 -20.74 -7.08 14.53
CA ASN A 142 -21.04 -8.21 15.39
C ASN A 142 -22.52 -8.60 15.24
N THR A 143 -22.79 -9.77 14.69
CA THR A 143 -24.14 -10.28 14.37
C THR A 143 -25.00 -10.51 15.60
N THR A 144 -24.40 -10.58 16.80
CA THR A 144 -25.13 -10.66 18.08
C THR A 144 -25.61 -9.30 18.58
N MET A 145 -25.08 -8.20 18.01
CA MET A 145 -25.40 -6.82 18.40
C MET A 145 -26.13 -6.06 17.30
N VAL A 146 -25.89 -6.38 16.03
CA VAL A 146 -26.38 -5.67 14.84
C VAL A 146 -26.93 -6.69 13.85
N THR A 147 -28.05 -6.40 13.21
CA THR A 147 -28.68 -7.25 12.21
C THR A 147 -28.23 -6.92 10.78
N ASP A 148 -28.35 -7.89 9.86
CA ASP A 148 -28.01 -7.70 8.44
C ASP A 148 -28.81 -6.56 7.78
N ASP A 149 -30.08 -6.38 8.18
CA ASP A 149 -30.94 -5.32 7.64
C ASP A 149 -30.44 -3.93 8.07
N GLU A 150 -29.93 -3.78 9.28
CA GLU A 150 -29.43 -2.50 9.82
C GLU A 150 -28.17 -2.04 9.10
N VAL A 151 -27.24 -2.97 8.78
CA VAL A 151 -26.00 -2.67 8.07
C VAL A 151 -26.16 -2.54 6.55
N SER A 152 -27.38 -2.65 6.03
CA SER A 152 -27.67 -2.52 4.59
C SER A 152 -27.42 -1.12 4.02
N SER A 153 -27.19 -0.13 4.88
CA SER A 153 -26.93 1.26 4.52
C SER A 153 -25.83 1.86 5.41
N TRP A 154 -24.97 2.71 4.84
CA TRP A 154 -24.00 3.50 5.60
C TRP A 154 -24.63 4.35 6.70
N ASN A 155 -25.93 4.61 6.64
CA ASN A 155 -26.65 5.44 7.64
C ASN A 155 -26.52 4.90 9.07
N ILE A 156 -26.29 3.59 9.25
CA ILE A 156 -26.10 2.97 10.57
C ILE A 156 -24.92 3.59 11.36
N LEU A 157 -23.88 4.07 10.64
CA LEU A 157 -22.75 4.74 11.27
C LEU A 157 -23.10 6.09 11.92
N TRP A 158 -24.34 6.56 11.73
CA TRP A 158 -24.93 7.77 12.36
C TRP A 158 -26.08 7.44 13.33
N ASP A 159 -26.33 6.16 13.64
CA ASP A 159 -27.39 5.77 14.55
C ASP A 159 -26.92 5.95 16.01
N GLU A 160 -27.65 6.79 16.76
CA GLU A 160 -27.37 7.07 18.17
C GLU A 160 -27.49 5.82 19.07
N HIS A 161 -28.21 4.78 18.61
CA HIS A 161 -28.30 3.50 19.33
C HIS A 161 -26.93 2.85 19.54
N TYR A 162 -26.02 3.04 18.58
CA TYR A 162 -24.66 2.47 18.60
C TYR A 162 -23.59 3.45 19.10
N LYS A 163 -24.00 4.52 19.78
CA LYS A 163 -23.05 5.48 20.34
C LYS A 163 -22.01 4.79 21.22
N ASP A 164 -20.77 5.24 21.08
CA ASP A 164 -19.58 4.69 21.75
C ASP A 164 -19.32 3.19 21.42
N SER A 165 -19.82 2.72 20.25
CA SER A 165 -19.66 1.33 19.79
C SER A 165 -19.35 1.23 18.28
N ILE A 166 -18.94 2.34 17.68
CA ILE A 166 -18.59 2.45 16.26
C ILE A 166 -17.10 2.76 16.16
N ILE A 167 -16.35 1.94 15.42
CA ILE A 167 -14.96 2.21 15.05
C ILE A 167 -14.94 2.81 13.64
N MET A 168 -14.22 3.91 13.46
CA MET A 168 -13.99 4.53 12.16
C MET A 168 -12.53 4.39 11.73
N GLN A 169 -12.27 4.44 10.42
CA GLN A 169 -10.89 4.44 9.91
C GLN A 169 -10.17 5.72 10.28
N ASN A 170 -8.94 5.58 10.78
CA ASN A 170 -8.01 6.69 11.00
C ASN A 170 -7.34 7.12 9.68
N SER A 171 -8.14 7.20 8.63
CA SER A 171 -7.81 7.67 7.31
C SER A 171 -8.84 8.71 6.89
N VAL A 172 -8.37 9.91 6.52
CA VAL A 172 -9.27 10.99 6.09
C VAL A 172 -10.05 10.58 4.86
N ARG A 173 -9.36 10.03 3.84
CA ARG A 173 -9.99 9.62 2.58
C ARG A 173 -11.08 8.58 2.80
N ASP A 174 -10.78 7.53 3.56
CA ASP A 174 -11.70 6.42 3.78
C ASP A 174 -12.89 6.80 4.66
N SER A 175 -12.66 7.63 5.68
CA SER A 175 -13.74 8.15 6.52
C SER A 175 -14.75 9.01 5.76
N PHE A 176 -14.35 9.63 4.64
CA PHE A 176 -15.25 10.39 3.76
C PHE A 176 -16.16 9.50 2.91
N VAL A 177 -15.75 8.26 2.59
CA VAL A 177 -16.51 7.37 1.69
C VAL A 177 -17.97 7.19 2.13
N PRO A 178 -18.27 6.77 3.38
CA PRO A 178 -19.65 6.63 3.83
C PRO A 178 -20.47 7.91 3.73
N ALA A 179 -19.88 9.06 4.10
CA ALA A 179 -20.55 10.34 4.09
C ALA A 179 -20.89 10.80 2.65
N LEU A 180 -19.93 10.69 1.73
CA LEU A 180 -20.11 11.05 0.33
C LEU A 180 -21.17 10.13 -0.33
N ARG A 181 -21.10 8.82 -0.07
CA ARG A 181 -22.07 7.86 -0.63
C ARG A 181 -23.50 8.10 -0.13
N LEU A 182 -23.67 8.39 1.17
CA LEU A 182 -24.98 8.77 1.72
C LEU A 182 -25.55 10.04 1.09
N LEU A 183 -24.70 10.99 0.74
CA LEU A 183 -25.10 12.23 0.07
C LEU A 183 -25.24 12.05 -1.45
N ASN A 184 -25.02 10.83 -1.96
CA ASN A 184 -25.03 10.51 -3.39
C ASN A 184 -24.03 11.34 -4.21
N TYR A 185 -22.87 11.62 -3.61
CA TYR A 185 -21.74 12.26 -4.26
C TYR A 185 -20.71 11.23 -4.75
N ASP A 186 -19.90 11.65 -5.71
CA ASP A 186 -18.74 10.87 -6.15
C ASP A 186 -17.68 10.83 -5.01
N ILE A 187 -17.12 9.65 -4.74
CA ILE A 187 -16.06 9.50 -3.72
C ILE A 187 -14.75 10.21 -4.12
N ASN A 188 -14.59 10.53 -5.40
CA ASN A 188 -13.48 11.28 -5.95
C ASN A 188 -13.82 12.75 -6.24
N THR A 189 -14.92 13.26 -5.70
CA THR A 189 -15.31 14.66 -5.92
C THR A 189 -14.22 15.64 -5.45
N GLU A 190 -13.98 16.67 -6.26
CA GLU A 190 -13.14 17.83 -5.92
C GLU A 190 -14.02 19.09 -5.63
N ASN A 191 -15.33 18.92 -5.63
CA ASN A 191 -16.27 20.01 -5.39
C ASN A 191 -16.26 20.39 -3.89
N GLU A 192 -15.78 21.59 -3.57
CA GLU A 192 -15.69 22.08 -2.20
C GLU A 192 -17.03 22.06 -1.45
N THR A 193 -18.17 22.31 -2.15
CA THR A 193 -19.49 22.27 -1.52
C THR A 193 -19.86 20.84 -1.11
N GLU A 194 -19.59 19.85 -1.96
CA GLU A 194 -19.84 18.43 -1.66
C GLU A 194 -18.94 17.94 -0.51
N LEU A 195 -17.67 18.32 -0.55
CA LEU A 195 -16.73 18.00 0.53
C LEU A 195 -17.16 18.64 1.86
N ASN A 196 -17.58 19.91 1.87
CA ASN A 196 -18.06 20.56 3.09
C ASN A 196 -19.34 19.91 3.62
N ASN A 197 -20.28 19.49 2.75
CA ASN A 197 -21.48 18.75 3.17
C ASN A 197 -21.11 17.42 3.85
N ALA A 198 -20.11 16.71 3.31
CA ALA A 198 -19.60 15.48 3.91
C ALA A 198 -18.93 15.74 5.28
N VAL A 199 -18.15 16.81 5.40
CA VAL A 199 -17.56 17.25 6.68
C VAL A 199 -18.65 17.52 7.73
N ASP A 200 -19.72 18.26 7.36
CA ASP A 200 -20.83 18.53 8.26
C ASP A 200 -21.51 17.25 8.76
N LEU A 201 -21.63 16.24 7.89
CA LEU A 201 -22.16 14.94 8.25
C LEU A 201 -21.21 14.18 9.20
N LEU A 202 -19.92 14.16 8.91
CA LEU A 202 -18.90 13.53 9.78
C LEU A 202 -18.77 14.22 11.14
N ILE A 203 -18.93 15.55 11.22
CA ILE A 203 -18.97 16.27 12.49
C ILE A 203 -20.14 15.79 13.37
N LYS A 204 -21.30 15.49 12.77
CA LYS A 204 -22.47 14.92 13.48
C LYS A 204 -22.22 13.49 13.94
N GLN A 205 -21.45 12.71 13.19
CA GLN A 205 -21.07 11.34 13.54
C GLN A 205 -20.07 11.27 14.69
N LYS A 206 -19.11 12.19 14.71
CA LYS A 206 -17.98 12.15 15.64
C LYS A 206 -18.33 11.87 17.12
N PRO A 207 -19.42 12.42 17.69
CA PRO A 207 -19.83 12.10 19.07
C PRO A 207 -20.30 10.65 19.29
N LEU A 208 -20.53 9.88 18.22
CA LEU A 208 -21.00 8.49 18.27
C LEU A 208 -19.83 7.50 18.20
N VAL A 209 -18.66 7.95 17.73
CA VAL A 209 -17.50 7.11 17.46
C VAL A 209 -16.81 6.74 18.76
N TYR A 210 -16.58 5.43 18.95
CA TYR A 210 -15.76 4.88 20.02
C TYR A 210 -14.28 5.22 19.83
N ALA A 211 -13.75 4.92 18.63
CA ALA A 211 -12.35 5.13 18.30
C ALA A 211 -12.11 5.28 16.80
N TYR A 212 -10.94 5.83 16.45
CA TYR A 212 -10.40 5.85 15.09
C TYR A 212 -9.16 4.97 15.07
N TYR A 213 -9.23 3.84 14.37
CA TYR A 213 -8.16 2.85 14.28
C TYR A 213 -7.84 2.51 12.81
N VAL A 214 -6.71 1.85 12.58
CA VAL A 214 -6.36 1.12 11.35
C VAL A 214 -6.05 -0.31 11.78
N ASP A 215 -4.80 -0.64 12.07
CA ASP A 215 -4.34 -2.01 12.38
C ASP A 215 -4.99 -2.65 13.63
N GLU A 216 -5.44 -1.83 14.59
CA GLU A 216 -6.08 -2.30 15.82
C GLU A 216 -7.53 -2.73 15.62
N THR A 217 -8.15 -2.35 14.48
CA THR A 217 -9.59 -2.57 14.25
C THR A 217 -9.97 -4.05 14.31
N SER A 218 -9.16 -4.92 13.70
CA SER A 218 -9.43 -6.37 13.69
C SER A 218 -9.43 -6.96 15.09
N ASP A 219 -8.45 -6.61 15.93
CA ASP A 219 -8.33 -7.11 17.31
C ASP A 219 -9.47 -6.60 18.19
N GLU A 220 -9.83 -5.31 18.08
CA GLU A 220 -10.93 -4.69 18.84
C GLU A 220 -12.29 -5.31 18.48
N MET A 221 -12.54 -5.55 17.19
CA MET A 221 -13.78 -6.20 16.75
C MET A 221 -13.82 -7.68 17.15
N ALA A 222 -12.71 -8.40 17.02
CA ALA A 222 -12.62 -9.80 17.44
C ALA A 222 -12.82 -9.97 18.95
N ALA A 223 -12.36 -9.00 19.74
CA ALA A 223 -12.58 -8.96 21.19
C ALA A 223 -14.01 -8.56 21.60
N GLY A 224 -14.85 -8.09 20.64
CA GLY A 224 -16.22 -7.65 20.91
C GLY A 224 -16.33 -6.27 21.59
N ASN A 225 -15.31 -5.43 21.45
CA ASN A 225 -15.25 -4.10 22.06
C ASN A 225 -16.10 -3.05 21.34
N ALA A 226 -16.56 -3.33 20.11
CA ALA A 226 -17.45 -2.48 19.37
C ALA A 226 -18.54 -3.28 18.64
N ALA A 227 -19.65 -2.64 18.30
CA ALA A 227 -20.74 -3.24 17.54
C ALA A 227 -20.42 -3.33 16.07
N MET A 228 -19.73 -2.32 15.54
CA MET A 228 -19.35 -2.26 14.12
C MET A 228 -18.12 -1.39 13.87
N ALA A 229 -17.49 -1.63 12.73
CA ALA A 229 -16.33 -0.88 12.28
C ALA A 229 -16.40 -0.58 10.78
N LEU A 230 -15.97 0.62 10.38
CA LEU A 230 -15.60 0.93 9.01
C LEU A 230 -14.21 0.32 8.78
N VAL A 231 -14.06 -0.63 7.86
CA VAL A 231 -12.86 -1.46 7.75
C VAL A 231 -12.63 -1.92 6.30
N TYR A 232 -11.39 -2.22 5.97
CA TYR A 232 -11.06 -2.85 4.70
C TYR A 232 -11.41 -4.34 4.70
N SER A 233 -11.74 -4.88 3.51
CA SER A 233 -12.21 -6.26 3.37
C SER A 233 -11.24 -7.33 3.87
N GLY A 234 -9.91 -7.13 3.73
CA GLY A 234 -8.91 -8.09 4.23
C GLY A 234 -8.81 -8.10 5.76
N GLU A 235 -8.83 -6.92 6.39
CA GLU A 235 -8.88 -6.81 7.86
C GLU A 235 -10.17 -7.42 8.43
N ALA A 236 -11.29 -7.23 7.71
CA ALA A 236 -12.54 -7.88 8.07
C ALA A 236 -12.42 -9.41 8.00
N ALA A 237 -11.81 -9.95 6.95
CA ALA A 237 -11.56 -11.38 6.81
C ALA A 237 -10.74 -11.92 7.99
N THR A 238 -9.63 -11.26 8.33
CA THR A 238 -8.79 -11.61 9.48
C THR A 238 -9.57 -11.60 10.80
N ALA A 239 -10.41 -10.58 11.03
CA ALA A 239 -11.22 -10.51 12.23
C ALA A 239 -12.28 -11.61 12.31
N MET A 240 -12.91 -11.96 11.18
CA MET A 240 -13.90 -13.05 11.08
C MET A 240 -13.27 -14.44 11.32
N GLU A 241 -12.00 -14.64 11.00
CA GLU A 241 -11.28 -15.87 11.37
C GLU A 241 -11.07 -15.99 12.90
N LEU A 242 -11.02 -14.88 13.61
CA LEU A 242 -10.81 -14.84 15.07
C LEU A 242 -12.12 -14.90 15.86
N ASN A 243 -13.25 -14.52 15.24
CA ASN A 243 -14.56 -14.46 15.92
C ASN A 243 -15.69 -14.76 14.91
N ASP A 244 -16.34 -15.91 15.08
CA ASP A 244 -17.46 -16.40 14.23
C ASP A 244 -18.73 -15.52 14.34
N ASP A 245 -18.84 -14.65 15.35
CA ASP A 245 -19.96 -13.72 15.50
C ASP A 245 -19.81 -12.47 14.59
N LEU A 246 -18.69 -12.32 13.87
CA LEU A 246 -18.46 -11.20 12.97
C LEU A 246 -18.92 -11.50 11.54
N SER A 247 -19.42 -10.48 10.88
CA SER A 247 -19.77 -10.52 9.46
C SER A 247 -19.41 -9.20 8.78
N TYR A 248 -19.22 -9.25 7.45
CA TYR A 248 -18.82 -8.09 6.64
C TYR A 248 -19.81 -7.83 5.52
N THR A 249 -20.11 -6.55 5.28
CA THR A 249 -20.96 -6.14 4.18
C THR A 249 -20.50 -4.82 3.54
N VAL A 250 -20.78 -4.67 2.24
CA VAL A 250 -20.71 -3.38 1.55
C VAL A 250 -22.13 -2.84 1.43
N PRO A 251 -22.47 -1.69 2.07
CA PRO A 251 -23.81 -1.12 2.01
C PRO A 251 -24.28 -0.78 0.60
N LYS A 252 -25.62 -0.72 0.42
CA LYS A 252 -26.29 -0.55 -0.88
C LYS A 252 -25.93 0.72 -1.64
N GLU A 253 -25.49 1.77 -0.97
CA GLU A 253 -25.03 2.99 -1.62
C GLU A 253 -23.70 2.79 -2.37
N GLY A 254 -23.08 1.62 -2.19
CA GLY A 254 -21.78 1.27 -2.75
C GLY A 254 -20.62 1.83 -1.96
N SER A 255 -19.42 1.43 -2.34
CA SER A 255 -18.16 1.82 -1.70
C SER A 255 -17.11 2.13 -2.76
N ASN A 256 -15.84 2.27 -2.35
CA ASN A 256 -14.70 2.26 -3.24
C ASN A 256 -14.32 0.82 -3.60
N LEU A 257 -13.70 0.67 -4.74
CA LEU A 257 -12.82 -0.44 -5.09
C LEU A 257 -11.42 0.16 -5.17
N TRP A 258 -10.56 -0.14 -4.22
CA TRP A 258 -9.17 0.29 -4.25
C TRP A 258 -8.30 -0.82 -4.87
N ILE A 259 -7.25 -0.41 -5.58
CA ILE A 259 -6.29 -1.31 -6.22
C ILE A 259 -4.88 -0.82 -5.90
N ASP A 260 -4.19 -1.54 -5.02
CA ASP A 260 -2.77 -1.29 -4.80
C ASP A 260 -1.96 -1.86 -5.94
N SER A 261 -1.00 -1.10 -6.40
CA SER A 261 -0.23 -1.46 -7.58
C SER A 261 1.26 -1.20 -7.41
N TRP A 262 2.06 -2.06 -8.01
CA TRP A 262 3.49 -1.87 -8.19
C TRP A 262 3.78 -0.95 -9.35
N PHE A 263 4.76 -0.08 -9.20
CA PHE A 263 5.28 0.74 -10.29
C PHE A 263 6.80 0.92 -10.20
N ILE A 264 7.42 1.27 -11.33
CA ILE A 264 8.85 1.55 -11.42
C ILE A 264 9.04 3.07 -11.42
N PRO A 265 9.61 3.66 -10.35
CA PRO A 265 9.81 5.10 -10.27
C PRO A 265 10.92 5.59 -11.21
N LYS A 266 10.93 6.89 -11.53
CA LYS A 266 12.01 7.52 -12.34
C LYS A 266 13.39 7.42 -11.71
N SER A 267 13.48 7.23 -10.40
CA SER A 267 14.71 7.01 -9.66
C SER A 267 15.32 5.62 -9.87
N CYS A 268 14.59 4.69 -10.46
CA CYS A 268 15.02 3.31 -10.69
C CYS A 268 16.33 3.27 -11.49
N LYS A 269 17.28 2.46 -11.02
CA LYS A 269 18.59 2.24 -11.65
C LYS A 269 18.68 0.89 -12.35
N ASN A 270 17.85 -0.06 -11.94
CA ASN A 270 17.89 -1.46 -12.39
C ASN A 270 16.51 -1.91 -12.92
N GLN A 271 16.02 -1.25 -13.99
CA GLN A 271 14.70 -1.54 -14.53
C GLN A 271 14.53 -3.01 -14.94
N GLU A 272 15.54 -3.64 -15.53
CA GLU A 272 15.49 -5.06 -15.91
C GLU A 272 15.28 -5.96 -14.68
N ASN A 273 15.97 -5.69 -13.57
CA ASN A 273 15.77 -6.46 -12.34
C ASN A 273 14.42 -6.17 -11.69
N ALA A 274 13.93 -4.93 -11.78
CA ALA A 274 12.60 -4.55 -11.31
C ALA A 274 11.50 -5.30 -12.10
N GLU A 275 11.60 -5.35 -13.41
CA GLU A 275 10.67 -6.09 -14.28
C GLU A 275 10.73 -7.62 -14.02
N LYS A 276 11.92 -8.18 -13.77
CA LYS A 276 12.05 -9.58 -13.35
C LYS A 276 11.35 -9.85 -12.02
N PHE A 277 11.43 -8.93 -11.07
CA PHE A 277 10.76 -9.08 -9.79
C PHE A 277 9.23 -8.98 -9.95
N LEU A 278 8.74 -8.08 -10.80
CA LEU A 278 7.31 -7.98 -11.11
C LEU A 278 6.78 -9.26 -11.78
N ASP A 279 7.47 -9.80 -12.77
CA ASP A 279 7.09 -11.08 -13.40
C ASP A 279 7.10 -12.23 -12.39
N PHE A 280 8.10 -12.26 -11.50
CA PHE A 280 8.18 -13.23 -10.42
C PHE A 280 6.99 -13.15 -9.45
N LEU A 281 6.53 -11.94 -9.10
CA LEU A 281 5.34 -11.75 -8.25
C LEU A 281 4.04 -12.24 -8.91
N CYS A 282 3.99 -12.34 -10.24
CA CYS A 282 2.84 -12.87 -10.98
C CYS A 282 2.76 -14.40 -10.97
N ARG A 283 3.79 -15.12 -10.51
CA ARG A 283 3.79 -16.60 -10.43
C ARG A 283 2.75 -17.06 -9.41
N GLU A 284 2.06 -18.16 -9.71
CA GLU A 284 1.05 -18.77 -8.83
C GLU A 284 1.59 -19.04 -7.42
N ASP A 285 2.73 -19.76 -7.32
CA ASP A 285 3.34 -20.16 -6.05
C ASP A 285 3.81 -18.98 -5.19
N VAL A 286 4.20 -17.88 -5.82
CA VAL A 286 4.62 -16.63 -5.18
C VAL A 286 3.41 -15.79 -4.76
N ALA A 287 2.44 -15.64 -5.66
CA ALA A 287 1.22 -14.91 -5.40
C ALA A 287 0.39 -15.58 -4.29
N MET A 288 0.33 -16.93 -4.25
CA MET A 288 -0.33 -17.67 -3.17
C MET A 288 0.29 -17.39 -1.81
N LYS A 289 1.64 -17.37 -1.68
CA LYS A 289 2.31 -17.03 -0.42
C LYS A 289 1.97 -15.62 0.07
N ASN A 290 1.93 -14.66 -0.85
CA ASN A 290 1.55 -13.30 -0.51
C ASN A 290 0.06 -13.20 -0.15
N PHE A 291 -0.82 -13.92 -0.87
CA PHE A 291 -2.25 -13.99 -0.56
C PHE A 291 -2.51 -14.54 0.84
N ASP A 292 -1.91 -15.69 1.18
CA ASP A 292 -2.03 -16.33 2.50
C ASP A 292 -1.52 -15.42 3.63
N TYR A 293 -0.51 -14.59 3.34
CA TYR A 293 0.08 -13.70 4.35
C TYR A 293 -0.69 -12.39 4.53
N VAL A 294 -1.20 -11.82 3.41
CA VAL A 294 -1.79 -10.46 3.39
C VAL A 294 -3.31 -10.51 3.59
N CYS A 295 -3.98 -11.60 3.19
CA CYS A 295 -5.42 -11.83 3.30
C CYS A 295 -6.30 -10.85 2.50
N TYR A 296 -5.77 -10.11 1.53
CA TYR A 296 -6.56 -9.30 0.61
C TYR A 296 -6.84 -10.02 -0.71
N ALA A 297 -7.88 -9.58 -1.42
CA ALA A 297 -8.20 -10.14 -2.72
C ALA A 297 -7.05 -9.95 -3.70
N THR A 298 -6.65 -11.04 -4.35
CA THR A 298 -5.57 -11.06 -5.33
C THR A 298 -6.11 -10.98 -6.76
N PRO A 299 -5.48 -10.20 -7.65
CA PRO A 299 -5.82 -10.23 -9.07
C PRO A 299 -5.23 -11.44 -9.81
N ASN A 300 -4.55 -12.35 -9.13
CA ASN A 300 -3.91 -13.51 -9.75
C ASN A 300 -4.92 -14.64 -9.96
N LEU A 301 -5.31 -14.88 -11.22
CA LEU A 301 -6.29 -15.90 -11.59
C LEU A 301 -5.84 -17.32 -11.21
N ALA A 302 -4.55 -17.64 -11.30
CA ALA A 302 -4.06 -18.96 -10.93
C ALA A 302 -4.22 -19.23 -9.42
N VAL A 303 -4.10 -18.19 -8.58
CA VAL A 303 -4.42 -18.29 -7.14
C VAL A 303 -5.92 -18.48 -6.94
N ILE A 304 -6.75 -17.68 -7.61
CA ILE A 304 -8.22 -17.77 -7.50
C ILE A 304 -8.71 -19.14 -7.91
N ASP A 305 -8.17 -19.73 -8.97
CA ASP A 305 -8.54 -21.06 -9.47
C ASP A 305 -8.07 -22.19 -8.52
N ALA A 306 -7.08 -21.94 -7.68
CA ALA A 306 -6.53 -22.91 -6.72
C ALA A 306 -7.24 -22.90 -5.34
N LEU A 307 -8.05 -21.86 -5.03
CA LEU A 307 -8.84 -21.74 -3.79
C LEU A 307 -10.16 -22.49 -3.91
#